data_e03272d995b388adc2b968d2e32ea207
#
_entry.id   e03272d995b388adc2b968d2e32ea207
#
_cell.length_a   1.000
_cell.length_b   1.000
_cell.length_c   1.000
_cell.angle_alpha   90.00
_cell.angle_beta   90.00
_cell.angle_gamma   90.00
#
_symmetry.space_group_name_H-M   'P 1'
#
loop_
_entity.id
_entity.type
_entity.pdbx_description
1 polymer ?
#
loop_
_entity_poly.entity_id
_entity_poly.type
_entity_poly.pdbx_seq_one_letter_code
_entity_poly.pdbx_strand_id
1 'polypeptide(L)'
;IGFWTSAMALDIVGGERARPAATSLIGLGLLSVAPTAAAGLVDWRQLSGQRSRTGVVHAACNSAATVLYLASWRSRRTGRHARGVVLGFAGATVATVAGYLGGRLAFGET
;
A
#
# COMPACT_ATOMS: atom_id res chain seq x y z
N ILE A 1 -4.23 0.62 3.57
CA ILE A 1 -4.72 -0.23 2.46
C ILE A 1 -6.14 0.15 2.04
N GLY A 2 -7.03 0.42 2.99
CA GLY A 2 -8.41 0.79 2.69
C GLY A 2 -8.52 2.01 1.79
N PHE A 3 -7.74 3.06 2.05
CA PHE A 3 -7.71 4.25 1.21
C PHE A 3 -7.26 3.91 -0.22
N TRP A 4 -6.22 3.11 -0.34
CA TRP A 4 -5.68 2.74 -1.65
C TRP A 4 -6.62 1.82 -2.42
N THR A 5 -7.24 0.86 -1.76
CA THR A 5 -8.25 -0.01 -2.37
C THR A 5 -9.45 0.80 -2.88
N SER A 6 -9.90 1.76 -2.08
CA SER A 6 -10.98 2.67 -2.48
C SER A 6 -10.59 3.51 -3.69
N ALA A 7 -9.33 4.00 -3.73
CA ALA A 7 -8.83 4.74 -4.88
C ALA A 7 -8.85 3.89 -6.16
N MET A 8 -8.43 2.62 -6.07
CA MET A 8 -8.44 1.72 -7.22
C MET A 8 -9.87 1.42 -7.69
N ALA A 9 -10.80 1.25 -6.77
CA ALA A 9 -12.20 1.07 -7.12
C ALA A 9 -12.75 2.29 -7.88
N LEU A 10 -12.42 3.49 -7.45
CA LEU A 10 -12.81 4.72 -8.14
C LEU A 10 -12.16 4.84 -9.52
N ASP A 11 -10.92 4.39 -9.68
CA ASP A 11 -10.27 4.37 -11.00
C ASP A 11 -11.01 3.47 -11.99
N ILE A 12 -11.60 2.37 -11.51
CA ILE A 12 -12.31 1.42 -12.35
C ILE A 12 -13.69 1.94 -12.74
N VAL A 13 -14.44 2.48 -11.78
CA VAL A 13 -15.89 2.77 -11.96
C VAL A 13 -16.23 4.25 -12.00
N GLY A 14 -15.36 5.14 -11.54
CA GLY A 14 -15.70 6.53 -11.29
C GLY A 14 -15.50 7.48 -12.46
N GLY A 15 -14.69 7.12 -13.45
CA GLY A 15 -14.36 7.99 -14.58
C GLY A 15 -13.66 9.28 -14.14
N GLU A 16 -13.72 10.32 -14.98
CA GLU A 16 -13.02 11.58 -14.73
C GLU A 16 -13.47 12.29 -13.46
N ARG A 17 -14.75 12.20 -13.13
CA ARG A 17 -15.29 12.88 -11.95
C ARG A 17 -14.72 12.35 -10.65
N ALA A 18 -14.28 11.10 -10.63
CA ALA A 18 -13.71 10.47 -9.45
C ALA A 18 -12.19 10.69 -9.32
N ARG A 19 -11.52 11.25 -10.32
CA ARG A 19 -10.06 11.46 -10.31
C ARG A 19 -9.56 12.24 -9.10
N PRO A 20 -10.16 13.38 -8.72
CA PRO A 20 -9.72 14.10 -7.52
C PRO A 20 -9.89 13.27 -6.24
N ALA A 21 -10.99 12.54 -6.11
CA ALA A 21 -11.25 11.70 -4.95
C ALA A 21 -10.24 10.55 -4.86
N ALA A 22 -9.94 9.89 -5.99
CA ALA A 22 -8.94 8.82 -6.04
C ALA A 22 -7.56 9.34 -5.63
N THR A 23 -7.16 10.50 -6.14
CA THR A 23 -5.90 11.14 -5.78
C THR A 23 -5.83 11.45 -4.28
N SER A 24 -6.90 12.02 -3.72
CA SER A 24 -6.97 12.33 -2.30
C SER A 24 -6.90 11.06 -1.43
N LEU A 25 -7.57 9.99 -1.84
CA LEU A 25 -7.53 8.73 -1.11
C LEU A 25 -6.13 8.12 -1.08
N ILE A 26 -5.40 8.19 -2.19
CA ILE A 26 -4.00 7.73 -2.23
C ILE A 26 -3.16 8.58 -1.27
N GLY A 27 -3.32 9.90 -1.30
CA GLY A 27 -2.62 10.82 -0.40
C GLY A 27 -2.89 10.52 1.08
N LEU A 28 -4.16 10.29 1.44
CA LEU A 28 -4.53 9.92 2.81
C LEU A 28 -3.90 8.59 3.23
N GLY A 29 -3.88 7.61 2.32
CA GLY A 29 -3.21 6.34 2.56
C GLY A 29 -1.72 6.52 2.82
N LEU A 30 -1.06 7.38 2.05
CA LEU A 30 0.37 7.69 2.24
C LEU A 30 0.62 8.35 3.60
N LEU A 31 -0.25 9.27 4.05
CA LEU A 31 -0.13 9.90 5.37
C LEU A 31 -0.27 8.89 6.51
N SER A 32 -1.03 7.82 6.32
CA SER A 32 -1.23 6.79 7.33
C SER A 32 -0.07 5.79 7.43
N VAL A 33 0.88 5.82 6.51
CA VAL A 33 2.02 4.87 6.48
C VAL A 33 2.89 5.00 7.73
N ALA A 34 3.20 6.23 8.16
CA ALA A 34 4.11 6.45 9.28
C ALA A 34 3.61 5.80 10.59
N PRO A 35 2.38 6.05 11.06
CA PRO A 35 1.89 5.39 12.27
C PRO A 35 1.73 3.87 12.10
N THR A 36 1.33 3.41 10.91
CA THR A 36 1.19 1.98 10.64
C THR A 36 2.55 1.29 10.68
N ALA A 37 3.58 1.90 10.08
CA ALA A 37 4.94 1.37 10.09
C ALA A 37 5.52 1.34 11.50
N ALA A 38 5.26 2.38 12.30
CA ALA A 38 5.72 2.42 13.70
C ALA A 38 5.11 1.29 14.52
N ALA A 39 3.79 1.06 14.39
CA ALA A 39 3.12 -0.03 15.06
C ALA A 39 3.68 -1.39 14.63
N GLY A 40 3.90 -1.57 13.32
CA GLY A 40 4.48 -2.80 12.77
C GLY A 40 5.88 -3.07 13.30
N LEU A 41 6.71 -2.04 13.45
CA LEU A 41 8.06 -2.18 14.00
C LEU A 41 8.03 -2.65 15.46
N VAL A 42 7.13 -2.08 16.27
CA VAL A 42 6.96 -2.51 17.67
C VAL A 42 6.59 -3.99 17.72
N ASP A 43 5.63 -4.42 16.92
CA ASP A 43 5.20 -5.81 16.87
C ASP A 43 6.34 -6.72 16.37
N TRP A 44 7.09 -6.29 15.36
CA TRP A 44 8.19 -7.07 14.78
C TRP A 44 9.31 -7.34 15.79
N ARG A 45 9.59 -6.41 16.69
CA ARG A 45 10.62 -6.60 17.72
C ARG A 45 10.38 -7.80 18.61
N GLN A 46 9.14 -8.26 18.70
CA GLN A 46 8.76 -9.41 19.51
C GLN A 46 8.82 -10.74 18.75
N LEU A 47 9.12 -10.68 17.44
CA LEU A 47 9.23 -11.86 16.59
C LEU A 47 10.65 -12.40 16.57
N SER A 48 10.78 -13.71 16.32
CA SER A 48 12.07 -14.37 16.18
C SER A 48 12.02 -15.42 15.07
N GLY A 49 13.19 -15.85 14.63
CA GLY A 49 13.34 -16.92 13.64
C GLY A 49 12.66 -16.59 12.32
N GLN A 50 11.92 -17.54 11.78
CA GLN A 50 11.25 -17.43 10.49
C GLN A 50 10.19 -16.33 10.49
N ARG A 51 9.49 -16.12 11.59
CA ARG A 51 8.50 -15.05 11.68
C ARG A 51 9.14 -13.68 11.54
N SER A 52 10.32 -13.50 12.15
CA SER A 52 11.07 -12.24 12.00
C SER A 52 11.48 -12.02 10.55
N ARG A 53 11.96 -13.06 9.87
CA ARG A 53 12.32 -12.97 8.45
C ARG A 53 11.11 -12.67 7.56
N THR A 54 9.98 -13.31 7.84
CA THR A 54 8.72 -13.02 7.13
C THR A 54 8.30 -11.57 7.34
N GLY A 55 8.49 -11.05 8.55
CA GLY A 55 8.24 -9.64 8.85
C GLY A 55 9.09 -8.69 8.04
N VAL A 56 10.37 -9.01 7.84
CA VAL A 56 11.27 -8.21 6.99
C VAL A 56 10.78 -8.20 5.54
N VAL A 57 10.40 -9.36 5.01
CA VAL A 57 9.88 -9.44 3.63
C VAL A 57 8.56 -8.69 3.49
N HIS A 58 7.67 -8.80 4.49
CA HIS A 58 6.43 -8.03 4.53
C HIS A 58 6.70 -6.52 4.51
N ALA A 59 7.66 -6.06 5.32
CA ALA A 59 8.04 -4.66 5.37
C ALA A 59 8.65 -4.19 4.04
N ALA A 60 9.46 -5.04 3.39
CA ALA A 60 10.05 -4.71 2.09
C ALA A 60 8.97 -4.57 1.02
N CYS A 61 7.99 -5.49 0.97
CA CYS A 61 6.86 -5.41 0.04
C CYS A 61 6.00 -4.17 0.31
N ASN A 62 5.74 -3.87 1.57
CA ASN A 62 4.99 -2.67 1.94
C ASN A 62 5.72 -1.39 1.55
N SER A 63 7.04 -1.36 1.71
CA SER A 63 7.86 -0.22 1.29
C SER A 63 7.81 -0.05 -0.22
N ALA A 64 7.91 -1.13 -0.98
CA ALA A 64 7.79 -1.09 -2.44
C ALA A 64 6.40 -0.60 -2.88
N ALA A 65 5.33 -1.09 -2.25
CA ALA A 65 3.98 -0.63 -2.52
C ALA A 65 3.82 0.86 -2.22
N THR A 66 4.38 1.32 -1.11
CA THR A 66 4.36 2.74 -0.71
C THR A 66 5.04 3.62 -1.76
N VAL A 67 6.21 3.21 -2.26
CA VAL A 67 6.91 3.95 -3.32
C VAL A 67 6.07 4.01 -4.59
N LEU A 68 5.44 2.90 -4.98
CA LEU A 68 4.57 2.86 -6.16
C LEU A 68 3.35 3.78 -5.99
N TYR A 69 2.73 3.80 -4.83
CA TYR A 69 1.61 4.70 -4.57
C TYR A 69 2.05 6.16 -4.49
N LEU A 70 3.23 6.45 -3.95
CA LEU A 70 3.77 7.80 -3.96
C LEU A 70 3.99 8.27 -5.41
N ALA A 71 4.59 7.44 -6.25
CA ALA A 71 4.78 7.73 -7.67
C ALA A 71 3.43 7.90 -8.39
N SER A 72 2.43 7.08 -8.04
CA SER A 72 1.08 7.19 -8.56
C SER A 72 0.47 8.54 -8.20
N TRP A 73 0.54 8.92 -6.93
CA TRP A 73 0.00 10.19 -6.43
C TRP A 73 0.64 11.39 -7.14
N ARG A 74 1.98 11.39 -7.26
CA ARG A 74 2.69 12.46 -7.95
C ARG A 74 2.31 12.54 -9.43
N SER A 75 2.21 11.40 -10.11
CA SER A 75 1.81 11.34 -11.52
C SER A 75 0.42 11.93 -11.73
N ARG A 76 -0.53 11.64 -10.85
CA ARG A 76 -1.89 12.18 -10.90
C ARG A 76 -1.90 13.69 -10.68
N ARG A 77 -1.10 14.17 -9.74
CA ARG A 77 -1.03 15.60 -9.44
C ARG A 77 -0.33 16.42 -10.53
N THR A 78 0.51 15.80 -11.32
CA THR A 78 1.22 16.47 -12.42
C THR A 78 0.58 16.26 -13.79
N GLY A 79 -0.67 15.82 -13.82
CA GLY A 79 -1.43 15.66 -15.05
C GLY A 79 -1.18 14.37 -15.82
N ARG A 80 -0.41 13.44 -15.26
CA ARG A 80 -0.10 12.14 -15.86
C ARG A 80 -1.00 11.05 -15.28
N HIS A 81 -2.31 11.23 -15.45
CA HIS A 81 -3.29 10.35 -14.79
C HIS A 81 -3.14 8.89 -15.19
N ALA A 82 -3.00 8.58 -16.47
CA ALA A 82 -2.86 7.19 -16.93
C ALA A 82 -1.67 6.49 -16.30
N ARG A 83 -0.51 7.17 -16.21
CA ARG A 83 0.66 6.66 -15.51
C ARG A 83 0.37 6.44 -14.03
N GLY A 84 -0.36 7.36 -13.40
CA GLY A 84 -0.77 7.24 -12.01
C GLY A 84 -1.62 6.00 -11.78
N VAL A 85 -2.58 5.71 -12.65
CA VAL A 85 -3.42 4.52 -12.56
C VAL A 85 -2.59 3.25 -12.68
N VAL A 86 -1.70 3.16 -13.66
CA VAL A 86 -0.82 2.00 -13.84
C VAL A 86 0.05 1.76 -12.61
N LEU A 87 0.66 2.83 -12.08
CA LEU A 87 1.49 2.73 -10.86
C LEU A 87 0.65 2.33 -9.65
N GLY A 88 -0.58 2.83 -9.54
CA GLY A 88 -1.51 2.45 -8.49
C GLY A 88 -1.84 0.96 -8.52
N PHE A 89 -2.14 0.41 -9.69
CA PHE A 89 -2.40 -1.02 -9.82
C PHE A 89 -1.16 -1.87 -9.55
N ALA A 90 0.03 -1.40 -9.95
CA ALA A 90 1.28 -2.07 -9.58
C ALA A 90 1.46 -2.10 -8.07
N GLY A 91 1.20 -0.96 -7.40
CA GLY A 91 1.22 -0.86 -5.94
C GLY A 91 0.22 -1.79 -5.27
N ALA A 92 -1.00 -1.88 -5.82
CA ALA A 92 -2.04 -2.77 -5.32
C ALA A 92 -1.62 -4.25 -5.39
N THR A 93 -0.96 -4.65 -6.47
CA THR A 93 -0.45 -6.00 -6.63
C THR A 93 0.59 -6.32 -5.55
N VAL A 94 1.56 -5.44 -5.35
CA VAL A 94 2.60 -5.61 -4.31
C VAL A 94 1.98 -5.57 -2.91
N ALA A 95 1.01 -4.69 -2.68
CA ALA A 95 0.30 -4.61 -1.40
C ALA A 95 -0.49 -5.88 -1.08
N THR A 96 -1.02 -6.56 -2.09
CA THR A 96 -1.71 -7.84 -1.92
C THR A 96 -0.74 -8.90 -1.41
N VAL A 97 0.47 -8.97 -1.96
CA VAL A 97 1.52 -9.86 -1.47
C VAL A 97 1.88 -9.53 -0.02
N ALA A 98 2.04 -8.24 0.28
CA ALA A 98 2.33 -7.79 1.66
C ALA A 98 1.21 -8.19 2.62
N GLY A 99 -0.05 -8.05 2.19
CA GLY A 99 -1.22 -8.46 2.97
C GLY A 99 -1.23 -9.95 3.27
N TYR A 100 -0.89 -10.78 2.29
CA TYR A 100 -0.76 -12.22 2.48
C TYR A 100 0.31 -12.55 3.53
N LEU A 101 1.48 -11.93 3.43
CA LEU A 101 2.56 -12.14 4.39
C LEU A 101 2.19 -11.65 5.79
N GLY A 102 1.51 -10.51 5.88
CA GLY A 102 0.99 -9.98 7.15
C GLY A 102 -0.02 -10.92 7.78
N GLY A 103 -0.90 -11.52 6.97
CA GLY A 103 -1.85 -12.53 7.42
C GLY A 103 -1.15 -13.77 7.99
N ARG A 104 -0.09 -14.21 7.36
CA ARG A 104 0.73 -15.32 7.88
C ARG A 104 1.37 -14.97 9.21
N LEU A 105 1.84 -13.73 9.40
CA LEU A 105 2.40 -13.29 10.68
C LEU A 105 1.34 -13.26 11.78
N ALA A 106 0.11 -12.84 11.46
CA ALA A 106 -0.96 -12.71 12.44
C ALA A 106 -1.58 -14.06 12.81
N PHE A 107 -1.75 -14.96 11.82
CA PHE A 107 -2.56 -16.18 11.97
C PHE A 107 -1.81 -17.47 11.63
N GLY A 108 -0.63 -17.38 11.04
CA GLY A 108 0.16 -18.55 10.66
C GLY A 108 0.82 -19.23 11.86
N GLU A 109 1.16 -20.50 11.70
CA GLU A 109 1.77 -21.31 12.77
C GLU A 109 3.30 -21.18 12.83
N THR A 110 3.91 -20.58 11.86
CA THR A 110 5.38 -20.48 11.78
C THR A 110 5.89 -19.10 12.08
#